data_1d121cd0a6eb313ae354a5f5cf0b9cd5
#
_entry.id   1d121cd0a6eb313ae354a5f5cf0b9cd5
#
_cell.length_a   1.000
_cell.length_b   1.000
_cell.length_c   1.000
_cell.angle_alpha   90.00
_cell.angle_beta   90.00
_cell.angle_gamma   90.00
#
_symmetry.space_group_name_H-M   'P 1'
#
loop_
_entity.id
_entity.type
_entity.pdbx_description
1 polymer ?
#
loop_
_entity_poly.entity_id
_entity_poly.type
_entity_poly.pdbx_seq_one_letter_code
_entity_poly.pdbx_strand_id
1 'polypeptide(L)'
;MKLGITGSRSITEFDFPPYFFKRDPAFRAFCREHGMSRRRITAVVSGGARGVDTLAARAAEAAGLQSTVMPPDREKYPGKLIFRAYMERNRAIVDACDLLLAVWDGKSRGTLYTIGYARRQGKPVFVVRPFPKA
;
A
#
# COMPACT_ATOMS: atom_id res chain seq x y z
N MET A 1 6.96 7.73 -10.88
CA MET A 1 7.09 6.83 -9.71
C MET A 1 5.82 6.07 -9.44
N LYS A 2 5.96 4.86 -9.00
CA LYS A 2 4.84 4.01 -8.60
C LYS A 2 4.76 3.94 -7.09
N LEU A 3 3.58 4.22 -6.54
CA LEU A 3 3.28 4.10 -5.13
C LEU A 3 2.63 2.74 -4.88
N GLY A 4 3.30 1.90 -4.11
CA GLY A 4 2.72 0.65 -3.65
C GLY A 4 1.82 0.93 -2.45
N ILE A 5 0.67 0.26 -2.38
CA ILE A 5 -0.25 0.41 -1.25
C ILE A 5 -0.55 -0.98 -0.70
N THR A 6 -0.38 -1.11 0.59
CA THR A 6 -0.79 -2.28 1.35
C THR A 6 -1.57 -1.83 2.57
N GLY A 7 -2.41 -2.71 3.09
CA GLY A 7 -3.15 -2.36 4.28
C GLY A 7 -3.93 -3.52 4.86
N SER A 8 -4.38 -3.31 6.07
CA SER A 8 -5.11 -4.31 6.84
C SER A 8 -6.53 -4.48 6.30
N ARG A 9 -6.99 -5.74 6.21
CA ARG A 9 -8.36 -6.05 5.76
C ARG A 9 -9.42 -5.57 6.74
N SER A 10 -9.05 -5.39 8.00
CA SER A 10 -9.95 -4.86 9.03
C SER A 10 -10.31 -3.39 8.82
N ILE A 11 -9.53 -2.68 8.00
CA ILE A 11 -9.76 -1.27 7.74
C ILE A 11 -10.74 -1.16 6.59
N THR A 12 -12.02 -0.98 6.91
CA THR A 12 -13.10 -0.85 5.92
C THR A 12 -13.45 0.60 5.62
N GLU A 13 -13.00 1.52 6.46
CA GLU A 13 -13.22 2.94 6.31
C GLU A 13 -11.88 3.65 6.49
N PHE A 14 -11.40 4.25 5.45
CA PHE A 14 -10.24 5.12 5.48
C PHE A 14 -10.40 6.13 4.39
N ASP A 15 -10.37 7.38 4.78
CA ASP A 15 -10.51 8.46 3.81
C ASP A 15 -9.17 8.74 3.15
N PHE A 16 -9.08 8.33 1.89
CA PHE A 16 -8.03 8.79 1.00
C PHE A 16 -8.62 9.98 0.23
N PRO A 17 -8.63 11.18 0.77
CA PRO A 17 -9.22 12.30 0.05
C PRO A 17 -8.52 12.48 -1.29
N PRO A 18 -9.21 13.03 -2.32
CA PRO A 18 -8.61 13.21 -3.64
C PRO A 18 -7.27 13.94 -3.61
N TYR A 19 -7.07 14.75 -2.60
CA TYR A 19 -5.83 15.49 -2.43
C TYR A 19 -4.78 14.76 -1.59
N PHE A 20 -5.08 13.58 -1.02
CA PHE A 20 -4.17 12.87 -0.13
C PHE A 20 -2.79 12.70 -0.76
N PHE A 21 -2.75 12.16 -1.97
CA PHE A 21 -1.49 11.92 -2.66
C PHE A 21 -0.78 13.21 -3.10
N LYS A 22 -1.49 14.34 -3.10
CA LYS A 22 -0.96 15.62 -3.58
C LYS A 22 -0.76 16.65 -2.47
N ARG A 23 -1.54 16.61 -1.40
CA ARG A 23 -1.59 17.68 -0.39
C ARG A 23 -1.37 17.25 1.03
N ASP A 24 -1.41 15.96 1.35
CA ASP A 24 -1.21 15.53 2.72
C ASP A 24 0.17 15.98 3.24
N PRO A 25 0.22 16.82 4.29
CA PRO A 25 1.48 17.39 4.74
C PRO A 25 2.49 16.35 5.24
N ALA A 26 2.03 15.30 5.91
CA ALA A 26 2.90 14.25 6.43
C ALA A 26 3.50 13.43 5.29
N PHE A 27 2.70 13.10 4.29
CA PHE A 27 3.17 12.36 3.13
C PHE A 27 4.15 13.20 2.30
N ARG A 28 3.88 14.49 2.16
CA ARG A 28 4.81 15.41 1.48
C ARG A 28 6.16 15.47 2.17
N ALA A 29 6.15 15.58 3.50
CA ALA A 29 7.37 15.59 4.29
C ALA A 29 8.15 14.29 4.13
N PHE A 30 7.47 13.17 4.16
CA PHE A 30 8.06 11.86 3.93
C PHE A 30 8.76 11.78 2.57
N CYS A 31 8.10 12.22 1.52
CA CYS A 31 8.69 12.24 0.18
C CYS A 31 9.95 13.10 0.13
N ARG A 32 9.90 14.28 0.74
CA ARG A 32 11.07 15.18 0.78
C ARG A 32 12.26 14.56 1.51
N GLU A 33 12.00 13.91 2.65
CA GLU A 33 13.05 13.25 3.44
C GLU A 33 13.78 12.18 2.65
N HIS A 34 13.11 11.58 1.69
CA HIS A 34 13.69 10.52 0.86
C HIS A 34 14.10 11.00 -0.54
N GLY A 35 14.20 12.33 -0.72
CA GLY A 35 14.61 12.89 -2.01
C GLY A 35 13.61 12.67 -3.12
N MET A 36 12.34 12.47 -2.79
CA MET A 36 11.27 12.19 -3.76
C MET A 36 10.30 13.34 -3.85
N SER A 37 9.72 13.52 -5.05
CA SER A 37 8.63 14.46 -5.24
C SER A 37 7.32 13.69 -5.42
N ARG A 38 6.32 13.98 -4.59
CA ARG A 38 4.99 13.39 -4.74
C ARG A 38 4.36 13.68 -6.10
N ARG A 39 4.80 14.75 -6.79
CA ARG A 39 4.32 15.09 -8.13
C ARG A 39 4.73 14.07 -9.17
N ARG A 40 5.74 13.26 -8.89
CA ARG A 40 6.20 12.19 -9.76
C ARG A 40 5.40 10.90 -9.59
N ILE A 41 4.50 10.84 -8.60
CA ILE A 41 3.63 9.67 -8.44
C ILE A 41 2.59 9.71 -9.55
N THR A 42 2.66 8.76 -10.46
CA THR A 42 1.76 8.66 -11.61
C THR A 42 0.90 7.41 -11.58
N ALA A 43 1.26 6.45 -10.74
CA ALA A 43 0.56 5.17 -10.67
C ALA A 43 0.56 4.63 -9.25
N VAL A 44 -0.48 3.85 -8.96
CA VAL A 44 -0.67 3.15 -7.68
C VAL A 44 -0.71 1.65 -7.99
N VAL A 45 -0.02 0.86 -7.17
CA VAL A 45 -0.02 -0.60 -7.26
C VAL A 45 -0.56 -1.17 -5.97
N SER A 46 -1.59 -2.01 -6.04
CA SER A 46 -2.21 -2.63 -4.88
C SER A 46 -2.55 -4.09 -5.15
N GLY A 47 -3.01 -4.79 -4.12
CA GLY A 47 -3.29 -6.23 -4.22
C GLY A 47 -4.73 -6.59 -4.53
N GLY A 48 -5.64 -5.64 -4.58
CA GLY A 48 -7.06 -5.90 -4.83
C GLY A 48 -7.80 -6.58 -3.69
N ALA A 49 -7.22 -6.62 -2.49
CA ALA A 49 -7.89 -7.16 -1.31
C ALA A 49 -9.00 -6.21 -0.84
N ARG A 50 -9.90 -6.73 -0.01
CA ARG A 50 -10.90 -5.90 0.65
C ARG A 50 -10.23 -4.89 1.58
N GLY A 51 -10.93 -3.82 1.91
CA GLY A 51 -10.44 -2.80 2.84
C GLY A 51 -9.58 -1.78 2.14
N VAL A 52 -8.36 -1.60 2.63
CA VAL A 52 -7.46 -0.53 2.17
C VAL A 52 -7.24 -0.55 0.65
N ASP A 53 -7.04 -1.72 0.06
CA ASP A 53 -6.76 -1.82 -1.37
C ASP A 53 -7.91 -1.27 -2.23
N THR A 54 -9.16 -1.58 -1.86
CA THR A 54 -10.34 -1.07 -2.56
C THR A 54 -10.46 0.44 -2.42
N LEU A 55 -10.25 0.94 -1.20
CA LEU A 55 -10.32 2.36 -0.91
C LEU A 55 -9.22 3.13 -1.66
N ALA A 56 -8.02 2.56 -1.71
CA ALA A 56 -6.89 3.15 -2.40
C ALA A 56 -7.12 3.23 -3.91
N ALA A 57 -7.70 2.19 -4.52
CA ALA A 57 -8.00 2.19 -5.94
C ALA A 57 -8.98 3.30 -6.31
N ARG A 58 -10.03 3.49 -5.49
CA ARG A 58 -11.00 4.57 -5.70
C ARG A 58 -10.36 5.94 -5.57
N ALA A 59 -9.51 6.12 -4.55
CA ALA A 59 -8.81 7.39 -4.34
C ALA A 59 -7.84 7.69 -5.48
N ALA A 60 -7.14 6.68 -5.99
CA ALA A 60 -6.23 6.83 -7.12
C ALA A 60 -6.98 7.29 -8.38
N GLU A 61 -8.13 6.67 -8.68
CA GLU A 61 -8.96 7.10 -9.80
C GLU A 61 -9.40 8.55 -9.65
N ALA A 62 -9.89 8.91 -8.46
CA ALA A 62 -10.33 10.28 -8.19
C ALA A 62 -9.19 11.30 -8.33
N ALA A 63 -7.95 10.89 -8.07
CA ALA A 63 -6.77 11.74 -8.21
C ALA A 63 -6.19 11.73 -9.64
N GLY A 64 -6.79 10.98 -10.56
CA GLY A 64 -6.27 10.86 -11.92
C GLY A 64 -5.02 10.01 -12.06
N LEU A 65 -4.77 9.11 -11.10
CA LEU A 65 -3.62 8.22 -11.11
C LEU A 65 -3.99 6.89 -11.76
N GLN A 66 -3.04 6.29 -12.44
CA GLN A 66 -3.20 4.93 -12.96
C GLN A 66 -3.20 3.95 -11.80
N SER A 67 -4.12 3.00 -11.82
CA SER A 67 -4.22 1.98 -10.76
C SER A 67 -4.00 0.61 -11.35
N THR A 68 -3.03 -0.14 -10.79
CA THR A 68 -2.74 -1.51 -11.17
C THR A 68 -3.00 -2.42 -9.97
N VAL A 69 -3.75 -3.49 -10.21
CA VAL A 69 -4.04 -4.50 -9.19
C VAL A 69 -3.23 -5.75 -9.47
N MET A 70 -2.53 -6.25 -8.46
CA MET A 70 -1.76 -7.49 -8.54
C MET A 70 -2.43 -8.56 -7.69
N PRO A 71 -3.25 -9.44 -8.29
CA PRO A 71 -3.96 -10.46 -7.52
C PRO A 71 -3.01 -11.56 -7.03
N PRO A 72 -3.36 -12.25 -5.93
CA PRO A 72 -2.60 -13.41 -5.49
C PRO A 72 -2.82 -14.58 -6.44
N ASP A 73 -1.79 -15.40 -6.63
CA ASP A 73 -1.89 -16.63 -7.42
C ASP A 73 -2.40 -17.77 -6.54
N ARG A 74 -3.72 -17.91 -6.48
CA ARG A 74 -4.39 -18.89 -5.63
C ARG A 74 -4.23 -20.32 -6.16
N GLU A 75 -4.02 -20.48 -7.45
CA GLU A 75 -3.84 -21.80 -8.06
C GLU A 75 -2.50 -22.41 -7.68
N LYS A 76 -1.45 -21.58 -7.57
CA LYS A 76 -0.12 -22.02 -7.18
C LYS A 76 -0.08 -22.52 -5.72
N TYR A 77 -0.93 -21.96 -4.87
CA TYR A 77 -0.95 -22.28 -3.44
C TYR A 77 -2.36 -22.62 -2.97
N PRO A 78 -2.85 -23.83 -3.28
CA PRO A 78 -4.21 -24.22 -2.90
C PRO A 78 -4.36 -24.54 -1.41
N GLY A 79 -5.59 -24.43 -0.91
CA GLY A 79 -5.96 -24.85 0.44
C GLY A 79 -5.25 -24.06 1.53
N LYS A 80 -4.66 -24.76 2.48
CA LYS A 80 -3.99 -24.17 3.65
C LYS A 80 -2.77 -23.33 3.29
N LEU A 81 -2.24 -23.45 2.09
CA LEU A 81 -1.07 -22.70 1.64
C LEU A 81 -1.42 -21.35 1.03
N ILE A 82 -2.69 -20.97 1.04
CA ILE A 82 -3.15 -19.72 0.43
C ILE A 82 -2.43 -18.48 0.98
N PHE A 83 -2.00 -18.52 2.23
CA PHE A 83 -1.25 -17.39 2.80
C PHE A 83 0.06 -17.13 2.05
N ARG A 84 0.68 -18.16 1.47
CA ARG A 84 1.90 -18.02 0.66
C ARG A 84 1.62 -17.23 -0.61
N ALA A 85 0.43 -17.41 -1.19
CA ALA A 85 0.02 -16.62 -2.35
C ALA A 85 -0.07 -15.14 -1.99
N TYR A 86 -0.64 -14.83 -0.82
CA TYR A 86 -0.73 -13.45 -0.36
C TYR A 86 0.63 -12.83 -0.07
N MET A 87 1.54 -13.59 0.55
CA MET A 87 2.89 -13.13 0.85
C MET A 87 3.70 -12.88 -0.42
N GLU A 88 3.62 -13.80 -1.38
CA GLU A 88 4.29 -13.65 -2.67
C GLU A 88 3.76 -12.43 -3.42
N ARG A 89 2.44 -12.23 -3.43
CA ARG A 89 1.82 -11.08 -4.05
C ARG A 89 2.28 -9.77 -3.38
N ASN A 90 2.36 -9.75 -2.04
CA ASN A 90 2.81 -8.57 -1.32
C ASN A 90 4.26 -8.22 -1.65
N ARG A 91 5.13 -9.21 -1.78
CA ARG A 91 6.50 -8.98 -2.24
C ARG A 91 6.53 -8.41 -3.66
N ALA A 92 5.67 -8.92 -4.54
CA ALA A 92 5.59 -8.41 -5.90
C ALA A 92 5.16 -6.94 -5.95
N ILE A 93 4.23 -6.53 -5.09
CA ILE A 93 3.83 -5.12 -4.97
C ILE A 93 5.03 -4.26 -4.59
N VAL A 94 5.78 -4.67 -3.57
CA VAL A 94 6.96 -3.95 -3.11
C VAL A 94 8.00 -3.85 -4.23
N ASP A 95 8.26 -4.96 -4.91
CA ASP A 95 9.25 -4.99 -5.99
C ASP A 95 8.85 -4.10 -7.17
N ALA A 96 7.56 -3.94 -7.40
CA ALA A 96 7.03 -3.13 -8.50
C ALA A 96 6.93 -1.64 -8.19
N CYS A 97 7.07 -1.23 -6.94
CA CYS A 97 6.89 0.17 -6.55
C CYS A 97 8.21 0.85 -6.19
N ASP A 98 8.19 2.18 -6.15
CA ASP A 98 9.33 2.99 -5.74
C ASP A 98 9.26 3.34 -4.25
N LEU A 99 8.07 3.41 -3.71
CA LEU A 99 7.82 3.66 -2.29
C LEU A 99 6.52 2.97 -1.90
N LEU A 100 6.38 2.67 -0.61
CA LEU A 100 5.22 1.94 -0.09
C LEU A 100 4.46 2.80 0.91
N LEU A 101 3.14 2.87 0.73
CA LEU A 101 2.21 3.39 1.71
C LEU A 101 1.52 2.21 2.38
N ALA A 102 1.69 2.07 3.69
CA ALA A 102 1.08 1.00 4.46
C ALA A 102 0.06 1.58 5.44
N VAL A 103 -1.20 1.20 5.27
CA VAL A 103 -2.27 1.59 6.18
C VAL A 103 -2.53 0.41 7.11
N TRP A 104 -2.06 0.51 8.34
CA TRP A 104 -1.95 -0.62 9.25
C TRP A 104 -2.78 -0.42 10.51
N ASP A 105 -3.48 -1.48 10.93
CA ASP A 105 -4.27 -1.49 12.16
C ASP A 105 -3.43 -1.74 13.43
N GLY A 106 -2.14 -1.99 13.27
CA GLY A 106 -1.24 -2.29 14.37
C GLY A 106 -1.22 -3.77 14.78
N LYS A 107 -2.02 -4.61 14.14
CA LYS A 107 -2.18 -6.03 14.50
C LYS A 107 -1.95 -6.98 13.33
N SER A 108 -2.29 -6.59 12.12
CA SER A 108 -2.18 -7.43 10.93
C SER A 108 -0.73 -7.86 10.68
N ARG A 109 -0.51 -9.17 10.66
CA ARG A 109 0.81 -9.75 10.42
C ARG A 109 1.23 -9.63 8.96
N GLY A 110 0.27 -9.75 8.05
CA GLY A 110 0.53 -9.62 6.62
C GLY A 110 1.04 -8.23 6.25
N THR A 111 0.40 -7.20 6.78
CA THR A 111 0.84 -5.81 6.57
C THR A 111 2.21 -5.58 7.20
N LEU A 112 2.42 -6.06 8.43
CA LEU A 112 3.72 -5.93 9.09
C LEU A 112 4.83 -6.63 8.30
N TYR A 113 4.56 -7.82 7.79
CA TYR A 113 5.51 -8.54 6.95
C TYR A 113 5.89 -7.73 5.71
N THR A 114 4.89 -7.15 5.05
CA THR A 114 5.11 -6.35 3.84
C THR A 114 5.95 -5.10 4.14
N ILE A 115 5.67 -4.44 5.25
CA ILE A 115 6.47 -3.30 5.72
C ILE A 115 7.94 -3.72 5.90
N GLY A 116 8.17 -4.83 6.60
CA GLY A 116 9.50 -5.35 6.84
C GLY A 116 10.24 -5.71 5.57
N TYR A 117 9.55 -6.38 4.65
CA TYR A 117 10.13 -6.73 3.36
C TYR A 117 10.56 -5.49 2.57
N ALA A 118 9.68 -4.48 2.51
CA ALA A 118 9.99 -3.23 1.80
C ALA A 118 11.23 -2.55 2.38
N ARG A 119 11.34 -2.51 3.70
CA ARG A 119 12.51 -1.93 4.37
C ARG A 119 13.79 -2.70 4.05
N ARG A 120 13.71 -4.03 4.03
CA ARG A 120 14.88 -4.86 3.67
C ARG A 120 15.30 -4.65 2.21
N GLN A 121 14.34 -4.32 1.33
CA GLN A 121 14.62 -4.01 -0.06
C GLN A 121 15.07 -2.57 -0.29
N GLY A 122 15.20 -1.79 0.78
CA GLY A 122 15.62 -0.38 0.68
C GLY A 122 14.53 0.55 0.14
N LYS A 123 13.28 0.11 0.13
CA LYS A 123 12.16 0.95 -0.32
C LYS A 123 11.68 1.82 0.84
N PRO A 124 11.48 3.13 0.63
CA PRO A 124 10.86 3.97 1.66
C PRO A 124 9.45 3.52 1.98
N VAL A 125 9.09 3.48 3.26
CA VAL A 125 7.77 3.05 3.73
C VAL A 125 7.15 4.15 4.57
N PHE A 126 5.97 4.60 4.17
CA PHE A 126 5.16 5.52 4.95
C PHE A 126 4.03 4.73 5.61
N VAL A 127 4.09 4.61 6.94
CA VAL A 127 3.10 3.85 7.70
C VAL A 127 2.06 4.80 8.28
N VAL A 128 0.79 4.49 8.01
CA VAL A 128 -0.34 5.25 8.55
C VAL A 128 -1.16 4.33 9.44
N ARG A 129 -1.48 4.80 10.63
CA ARG A 129 -2.40 4.13 11.56
C ARG A 129 -3.66 4.99 11.66
N PRO A 130 -4.72 4.64 10.91
CA PRO A 130 -5.88 5.53 10.78
C PRO A 130 -6.73 5.64 12.04
N PHE A 131 -6.59 4.70 12.97
CA PHE A 131 -7.33 4.72 14.22
C PHE A 131 -6.37 5.07 15.35
N PRO A 132 -6.38 6.33 15.82
CA PRO A 132 -5.57 6.67 16.98
C PRO A 132 -6.03 5.84 18.17
N LYS A 133 -5.09 5.41 18.99
CA LYS A 133 -5.43 4.72 20.23
C LYS A 133 -6.17 5.67 21.13
N ALA A 134 -7.32 5.20 21.58
CA ALA A 134 -8.08 5.93 22.58
C ALA A 134 -7.28 6.00 23.87
#